data_0c75cd556b69d18eae347503a9f7eff8
#
_entry.id   0c75cd556b69d18eae347503a9f7eff8
#
_cell.length_a   1.000
_cell.length_b   1.000
_cell.length_c   1.000
_cell.angle_alpha   90.00
_cell.angle_beta   90.00
_cell.angle_gamma   90.00
#
_symmetry.space_group_name_H-M   'P 1'
#
loop_
_entity.id
_entity.type
_entity.pdbx_description
1 polymer ?
#
loop_
_entity_poly.entity_id
_entity_poly.type
_entity_poly.pdbx_seq_one_letter_code
_entity_poly.pdbx_strand_id
1 'polypeptide(L)'
;VGAEQKLDIAPHLEAIGRPTAEARLVHGRTRDIHSFHLSSSSDERTRHFLKVQDGCDYHCSYCTIPKARGRSRNGSIASLVEEAERIVAAGGREIVLTGVNIGDFGRSTGERFIDLVRALDQIEGLDRLRISSIEPNLLTDELIDYCATSQRVAPHFHIPLQSGSDEVLRLMRRRYDSTLFRQRVEHIRRVLPEAFIGIDVIVGTRGERPEYFEDCYHFLEELDFSQLHVFSYSERSGTSALQIQYTVSPQEKHKRSQRLMRLSEAKLRRYYERHLGRPQEVIWEQGFYEGLMLGHSEYYLRVAQPYDAAAVGTRSRVTPHQLLEGEQGLYLR
;
A
#
# COMPACT_ATOMS: atom_id res chain seq x y z
N VAL A 1 -10.11 -22.06 -12.57
CA VAL A 1 -10.20 -22.30 -11.12
C VAL A 1 -10.62 -21.00 -10.45
N GLY A 2 -11.64 -21.02 -9.60
CA GLY A 2 -12.16 -19.86 -8.87
C GLY A 2 -11.30 -19.43 -7.71
N ALA A 3 -11.70 -18.30 -7.07
CA ALA A 3 -10.91 -17.67 -6.02
C ALA A 3 -10.72 -18.56 -4.75
N GLU A 4 -11.68 -19.41 -4.45
CA GLU A 4 -11.63 -20.34 -3.31
C GLU A 4 -10.71 -21.54 -3.60
N GLN A 5 -10.81 -22.08 -4.82
CA GLN A 5 -10.12 -23.30 -5.23
C GLN A 5 -8.67 -23.06 -5.71
N LYS A 6 -8.25 -21.79 -5.86
CA LYS A 6 -6.92 -21.46 -6.39
C LYS A 6 -5.76 -21.95 -5.52
N LEU A 7 -6.00 -22.19 -4.22
CA LEU A 7 -5.00 -22.69 -3.27
C LEU A 7 -4.96 -24.22 -3.20
N ASP A 8 -5.98 -24.89 -3.76
CA ASP A 8 -6.03 -26.34 -3.94
C ASP A 8 -5.96 -26.67 -5.43
N ILE A 9 -4.91 -26.17 -6.11
CA ILE A 9 -4.75 -26.31 -7.56
C ILE A 9 -4.19 -27.68 -7.96
N ALA A 10 -3.46 -28.37 -7.09
CA ALA A 10 -2.76 -29.61 -7.40
C ALA A 10 -3.67 -30.69 -7.99
N PRO A 11 -4.87 -31.01 -7.44
CA PRO A 11 -5.79 -31.96 -8.02
C PRO A 11 -6.30 -31.57 -9.40
N HIS A 12 -6.32 -30.25 -9.71
CA HIS A 12 -6.75 -29.73 -11.02
C HIS A 12 -5.61 -29.82 -12.05
N LEU A 13 -4.35 -29.69 -11.63
CA LEU A 13 -3.18 -29.87 -12.51
C LEU A 13 -3.01 -31.30 -12.98
N GLU A 14 -3.23 -32.28 -12.10
CA GLU A 14 -3.21 -33.71 -12.45
C GLU A 14 -4.24 -34.07 -13.54
N ALA A 15 -5.38 -33.37 -13.56
CA ALA A 15 -6.41 -33.54 -14.56
C ALA A 15 -6.05 -32.92 -15.94
N ILE A 16 -5.14 -31.94 -16.01
CA ILE A 16 -4.71 -31.27 -17.24
C ILE A 16 -3.83 -32.18 -18.11
N GLY A 17 -3.11 -33.14 -17.54
CA GLY A 17 -2.27 -34.11 -18.25
C GLY A 17 -3.05 -35.07 -19.15
N ARG A 18 -4.39 -35.03 -19.16
CA ARG A 18 -5.25 -35.83 -20.03
C ARG A 18 -5.87 -34.93 -21.08
N PRO A 19 -5.66 -35.18 -22.39
CA PRO A 19 -6.28 -34.39 -23.44
C PRO A 19 -7.80 -34.60 -23.37
N THR A 20 -8.51 -33.61 -22.81
CA THR A 20 -9.96 -33.55 -22.82
C THR A 20 -10.39 -32.48 -23.82
N ALA A 21 -11.38 -32.79 -24.62
CA ALA A 21 -11.90 -31.87 -25.63
C ALA A 21 -12.69 -30.69 -25.05
N GLU A 22 -12.94 -30.68 -23.74
CA GLU A 22 -13.76 -29.68 -23.08
C GLU A 22 -12.99 -28.94 -21.93
N ALA A 23 -13.12 -27.62 -21.88
CA ALA A 23 -12.61 -26.80 -20.80
C ALA A 23 -13.40 -27.06 -19.50
N ARG A 24 -12.70 -27.43 -18.42
CA ARG A 24 -13.32 -27.61 -17.10
C ARG A 24 -13.28 -26.33 -16.30
N LEU A 25 -14.47 -25.79 -16.00
CA LEU A 25 -14.64 -24.63 -15.13
C LEU A 25 -14.91 -25.09 -13.69
N VAL A 26 -14.03 -24.73 -12.78
CA VAL A 26 -14.19 -25.00 -11.34
C VAL A 26 -14.29 -23.66 -10.61
N HIS A 27 -15.48 -23.33 -10.14
CA HIS A 27 -15.71 -22.08 -9.42
C HIS A 27 -16.81 -22.23 -8.36
N GLY A 28 -16.65 -21.52 -7.23
CA GLY A 28 -17.67 -21.30 -6.22
C GLY A 28 -18.20 -19.86 -6.28
N ARG A 29 -19.14 -19.54 -5.39
CA ARG A 29 -19.60 -18.16 -5.21
C ARG A 29 -18.64 -17.44 -4.27
N THR A 30 -18.03 -16.35 -4.70
CA THR A 30 -17.06 -15.57 -3.89
C THR A 30 -17.64 -15.06 -2.56
N ARG A 31 -18.98 -14.87 -2.49
CA ARG A 31 -19.66 -14.50 -1.23
C ARG A 31 -19.62 -15.58 -0.15
N ASP A 32 -19.37 -16.83 -0.54
CA ASP A 32 -19.35 -18.01 0.33
C ASP A 32 -17.93 -18.31 0.82
N ILE A 33 -16.93 -17.49 0.44
CA ILE A 33 -15.54 -17.61 0.91
C ILE A 33 -15.42 -17.01 2.30
N HIS A 34 -15.24 -17.86 3.30
CA HIS A 34 -15.06 -17.49 4.71
C HIS A 34 -13.65 -17.77 5.21
N SER A 35 -12.91 -18.67 4.55
CA SER A 35 -11.56 -19.04 4.95
C SER A 35 -10.55 -17.93 4.67
N PHE A 36 -9.71 -17.63 5.64
CA PHE A 36 -8.51 -16.83 5.47
C PHE A 36 -7.31 -17.76 5.27
N HIS A 37 -6.54 -17.54 4.23
CA HIS A 37 -5.31 -18.26 3.98
C HIS A 37 -4.12 -17.38 4.30
N LEU A 38 -3.43 -17.72 5.38
CA LEU A 38 -2.19 -17.09 5.76
C LEU A 38 -1.18 -17.20 4.61
N SER A 39 -0.46 -16.15 4.34
CA SER A 39 0.54 -16.09 3.28
C SER A 39 1.57 -15.04 3.61
N SER A 40 2.83 -15.42 3.51
CA SER A 40 3.98 -14.54 3.63
C SER A 40 4.91 -14.73 2.43
N SER A 41 5.75 -13.72 2.14
CA SER A 41 6.84 -13.92 1.19
C SER A 41 8.02 -14.55 1.93
N SER A 42 8.52 -15.68 1.41
CA SER A 42 9.61 -16.47 2.01
C SER A 42 10.93 -16.34 1.26
N ASP A 43 10.95 -15.64 0.10
CA ASP A 43 12.11 -15.68 -0.77
C ASP A 43 13.01 -14.46 -0.54
N GLU A 44 14.31 -14.61 -0.77
CA GLU A 44 15.49 -13.72 -0.91
C GLU A 44 15.29 -12.18 -0.82
N ARG A 45 14.13 -11.74 -0.31
CA ARG A 45 13.77 -10.32 -0.17
C ARG A 45 14.14 -9.84 1.22
N THR A 46 14.70 -8.69 1.29
CA THR A 46 15.02 -8.00 2.55
C THR A 46 13.76 -7.58 3.31
N ARG A 47 12.66 -7.30 2.57
CA ARG A 47 11.34 -6.96 3.10
C ARG A 47 10.38 -8.11 2.90
N HIS A 48 9.83 -8.64 4.00
CA HIS A 48 8.88 -9.74 3.99
C HIS A 48 7.45 -9.21 4.03
N PHE A 49 6.62 -9.66 3.09
CA PHE A 49 5.21 -9.28 3.05
C PHE A 49 4.39 -10.29 3.84
N LEU A 50 3.66 -9.82 4.85
CA LEU A 50 2.73 -10.64 5.64
C LEU A 50 1.30 -10.24 5.28
N LYS A 51 0.56 -11.16 4.66
CA LYS A 51 -0.86 -10.93 4.38
C LYS A 51 -1.66 -11.12 5.66
N VAL A 52 -2.30 -10.04 6.14
CA VAL A 52 -3.09 -10.02 7.36
C VAL A 52 -4.60 -10.02 7.11
N GLN A 53 -5.03 -9.59 5.90
CA GLN A 53 -6.43 -9.42 5.56
C GLN A 53 -6.66 -9.72 4.07
N ASP A 54 -7.85 -10.22 3.70
CA ASP A 54 -8.27 -10.45 2.31
C ASP A 54 -9.77 -10.11 2.13
N GLY A 55 -10.18 -9.85 0.87
CA GLY A 55 -11.54 -9.42 0.57
C GLY A 55 -11.84 -7.97 1.01
N CYS A 56 -13.05 -7.48 0.73
CA CYS A 56 -13.43 -6.11 1.09
C CYS A 56 -14.96 -5.98 1.15
N ASP A 57 -15.46 -5.30 2.18
CA ASP A 57 -16.89 -5.00 2.36
C ASP A 57 -17.26 -3.58 1.88
N TYR A 58 -16.34 -2.90 1.18
CA TYR A 58 -16.63 -1.62 0.53
C TYR A 58 -17.18 -1.87 -0.87
N HIS A 59 -18.22 -1.11 -1.22
CA HIS A 59 -18.87 -1.18 -2.52
C HIS A 59 -18.56 0.06 -3.36
N CYS A 60 -17.28 0.39 -3.49
CA CYS A 60 -16.83 1.49 -4.32
C CYS A 60 -17.32 1.29 -5.76
N SER A 61 -17.83 2.36 -6.38
CA SER A 61 -18.55 2.26 -7.66
C SER A 61 -17.70 1.70 -8.81
N TYR A 62 -16.38 1.85 -8.75
CA TYR A 62 -15.40 1.45 -9.78
C TYR A 62 -14.73 0.10 -9.49
N CYS A 63 -14.94 -0.49 -8.31
CA CYS A 63 -14.13 -1.60 -7.82
C CYS A 63 -14.82 -2.96 -8.02
N THR A 64 -14.04 -3.96 -8.44
CA THR A 64 -14.49 -5.34 -8.61
C THR A 64 -14.02 -6.30 -7.51
N ILE A 65 -13.22 -5.82 -6.57
CA ILE A 65 -12.61 -6.65 -5.51
C ILE A 65 -13.65 -7.45 -4.70
N PRO A 66 -14.78 -6.88 -4.25
CA PRO A 66 -15.78 -7.68 -3.52
C PRO A 66 -16.33 -8.85 -4.33
N LYS A 67 -16.42 -8.67 -5.66
CA LYS A 67 -16.87 -9.73 -6.58
C LYS A 67 -15.79 -10.79 -6.84
N ALA A 68 -14.52 -10.37 -6.84
CA ALA A 68 -13.40 -11.25 -7.15
C ALA A 68 -12.84 -11.98 -5.92
N ARG A 69 -12.87 -11.33 -4.75
CA ARG A 69 -12.24 -11.82 -3.52
C ARG A 69 -13.23 -12.13 -2.39
N GLY A 70 -14.49 -11.71 -2.50
CA GLY A 70 -15.50 -11.88 -1.48
C GLY A 70 -15.38 -10.88 -0.32
N ARG A 71 -16.00 -11.23 0.81
CA ARG A 71 -16.06 -10.39 2.00
C ARG A 71 -14.71 -10.24 2.69
N SER A 72 -14.60 -9.18 3.50
CA SER A 72 -13.46 -8.94 4.38
C SER A 72 -13.30 -10.08 5.39
N ARG A 73 -12.09 -10.62 5.47
CA ARG A 73 -11.68 -11.69 6.40
C ARG A 73 -10.19 -11.56 6.73
N ASN A 74 -9.79 -12.06 7.88
CA ASN A 74 -8.43 -11.94 8.40
C ASN A 74 -8.02 -13.19 9.17
N GLY A 75 -6.71 -13.35 9.38
CA GLY A 75 -6.16 -14.29 10.34
C GLY A 75 -6.34 -13.80 11.77
N SER A 76 -6.24 -14.67 12.76
CA SER A 76 -6.18 -14.25 14.16
C SER A 76 -4.84 -13.57 14.47
N ILE A 77 -4.81 -12.68 15.45
CA ILE A 77 -3.56 -12.05 15.91
C ILE A 77 -2.53 -13.12 16.27
N ALA A 78 -2.93 -14.17 17.00
CA ALA A 78 -2.04 -15.25 17.41
C ALA A 78 -1.36 -15.94 16.21
N SER A 79 -2.12 -16.31 15.17
CA SER A 79 -1.55 -16.97 13.99
C SER A 79 -0.64 -16.06 13.16
N LEU A 80 -0.92 -14.75 13.14
CA LEU A 80 -0.11 -13.77 12.42
C LEU A 80 1.18 -13.44 13.17
N VAL A 81 1.16 -13.44 14.50
CA VAL A 81 2.36 -13.30 15.35
C VAL A 81 3.26 -14.49 15.17
N GLU A 82 2.72 -15.73 15.23
CA GLU A 82 3.48 -16.96 15.01
C GLU A 82 4.17 -16.97 13.63
N GLU A 83 3.50 -16.51 12.60
CA GLU A 83 4.09 -16.40 11.27
C GLU A 83 5.18 -15.32 11.21
N ALA A 84 4.96 -14.17 11.85
CA ALA A 84 5.95 -13.11 11.91
C ALA A 84 7.21 -13.53 12.68
N GLU A 85 7.07 -14.30 13.77
CA GLU A 85 8.19 -14.91 14.51
C GLU A 85 8.98 -15.88 13.63
N ARG A 86 8.29 -16.68 12.80
CA ARG A 86 8.96 -17.58 11.82
C ARG A 86 9.76 -16.80 10.78
N ILE A 87 9.22 -15.68 10.28
CA ILE A 87 9.94 -14.79 9.35
C ILE A 87 11.21 -14.26 10.02
N VAL A 88 11.12 -13.77 11.25
CA VAL A 88 12.27 -13.21 11.99
C VAL A 88 13.30 -14.29 12.30
N ALA A 89 12.87 -15.49 12.72
CA ALA A 89 13.75 -16.64 12.96
C ALA A 89 14.50 -17.08 11.69
N ALA A 90 13.90 -16.89 10.51
CA ALA A 90 14.53 -17.13 9.21
C ALA A 90 15.46 -15.97 8.75
N GLY A 91 15.66 -14.94 9.57
CA GLY A 91 16.54 -13.79 9.28
C GLY A 91 15.83 -12.56 8.71
N GLY A 92 14.49 -12.56 8.60
CA GLY A 92 13.72 -11.40 8.16
C GLY A 92 13.85 -10.23 9.12
N ARG A 93 14.12 -9.03 8.60
CA ARG A 93 14.35 -7.81 9.40
C ARG A 93 13.21 -6.80 9.29
N GLU A 94 12.55 -6.72 8.15
CA GLU A 94 11.39 -5.84 7.93
C GLU A 94 10.18 -6.67 7.51
N ILE A 95 9.04 -6.46 8.19
CA ILE A 95 7.75 -7.01 7.81
C ILE A 95 6.84 -5.91 7.32
N VAL A 96 6.25 -6.12 6.13
CA VAL A 96 5.25 -5.22 5.54
C VAL A 96 3.88 -5.89 5.64
N LEU A 97 2.98 -5.30 6.40
CA LEU A 97 1.59 -5.76 6.53
C LEU A 97 0.85 -5.49 5.23
N THR A 98 0.25 -6.51 4.64
CA THR A 98 -0.48 -6.40 3.38
C THR A 98 -1.88 -6.97 3.47
N GLY A 99 -2.73 -6.49 2.56
CA GLY A 99 -4.11 -6.95 2.42
C GLY A 99 -4.82 -6.17 1.34
N VAL A 100 -6.11 -6.39 1.23
CA VAL A 100 -6.99 -5.66 0.31
C VAL A 100 -7.51 -4.36 0.96
N ASN A 101 -7.87 -4.43 2.23
CA ASN A 101 -8.30 -3.32 3.07
C ASN A 101 -7.89 -3.63 4.51
N ILE A 102 -6.62 -3.42 4.82
CA ILE A 102 -6.02 -3.88 6.10
C ILE A 102 -6.66 -3.24 7.33
N GLY A 103 -7.14 -2.00 7.22
CA GLY A 103 -7.84 -1.33 8.31
C GLY A 103 -9.18 -1.99 8.69
N ASP A 104 -9.73 -2.84 7.83
CA ASP A 104 -10.94 -3.63 8.07
C ASP A 104 -10.64 -4.96 8.80
N PHE A 105 -9.38 -5.16 9.24
CA PHE A 105 -8.96 -6.29 10.05
C PHE A 105 -9.82 -6.43 11.31
N GLY A 106 -10.11 -7.69 11.66
CA GLY A 106 -10.90 -8.05 12.85
C GLY A 106 -12.37 -8.24 12.57
N ARG A 107 -12.87 -7.92 11.38
CA ARG A 107 -14.31 -8.13 11.06
C ARG A 107 -14.75 -9.57 11.19
N SER A 108 -13.89 -10.53 10.90
CA SER A 108 -14.20 -11.96 11.01
C SER A 108 -13.84 -12.57 12.36
N THR A 109 -12.99 -11.92 13.16
CA THR A 109 -12.45 -12.45 14.42
C THR A 109 -12.87 -11.65 15.65
N GLY A 110 -13.38 -10.41 15.50
CA GLY A 110 -13.69 -9.50 16.60
C GLY A 110 -12.48 -8.78 17.19
N GLU A 111 -11.29 -8.99 16.62
CA GLU A 111 -10.04 -8.33 17.01
C GLU A 111 -9.94 -6.92 16.40
N ARG A 112 -8.95 -6.09 16.79
CA ARG A 112 -8.73 -4.77 16.20
C ARG A 112 -7.38 -4.70 15.49
N PHE A 113 -7.28 -3.94 14.40
CA PHE A 113 -6.04 -3.78 13.65
C PHE A 113 -4.90 -3.19 14.50
N ILE A 114 -5.22 -2.23 15.38
CA ILE A 114 -4.23 -1.65 16.30
C ILE A 114 -3.64 -2.68 17.27
N ASP A 115 -4.44 -3.66 17.72
CA ASP A 115 -3.97 -4.70 18.63
C ASP A 115 -3.04 -5.69 17.91
N LEU A 116 -3.29 -5.96 16.62
CA LEU A 116 -2.34 -6.69 15.77
C LEU A 116 -1.02 -5.92 15.63
N VAL A 117 -1.07 -4.61 15.32
CA VAL A 117 0.15 -3.78 15.19
C VAL A 117 0.95 -3.80 16.49
N ARG A 118 0.28 -3.65 17.65
CA ARG A 118 0.91 -3.71 18.98
C ARG A 118 1.59 -5.06 19.23
N ALA A 119 0.90 -6.16 18.89
CA ALA A 119 1.45 -7.50 19.11
C ALA A 119 2.68 -7.75 18.24
N LEU A 120 2.64 -7.35 16.98
CA LEU A 120 3.78 -7.51 16.07
C LEU A 120 4.97 -6.60 16.43
N ASP A 121 4.71 -5.41 16.98
CA ASP A 121 5.74 -4.48 17.44
C ASP A 121 6.57 -5.02 18.62
N GLN A 122 6.06 -6.02 19.35
CA GLN A 122 6.77 -6.66 20.47
C GLN A 122 7.71 -7.80 20.05
N ILE A 123 7.69 -8.22 18.78
CA ILE A 123 8.49 -9.38 18.32
C ILE A 123 9.98 -9.05 18.42
N GLU A 124 10.72 -9.82 19.20
CA GLU A 124 12.16 -9.71 19.32
C GLU A 124 12.86 -10.04 18.01
N GLY A 125 13.89 -9.28 17.64
CA GLY A 125 14.64 -9.45 16.40
C GLY A 125 13.99 -8.81 15.16
N LEU A 126 12.75 -8.32 15.24
CA LEU A 126 12.15 -7.49 14.20
C LEU A 126 12.73 -6.08 14.26
N ASP A 127 13.35 -5.62 13.18
CA ASP A 127 13.90 -4.26 13.10
C ASP A 127 12.86 -3.24 12.66
N ARG A 128 11.92 -3.63 11.77
CA ARG A 128 10.93 -2.70 11.21
C ARG A 128 9.61 -3.37 10.86
N LEU A 129 8.53 -2.72 11.25
CA LEU A 129 7.16 -3.06 10.87
C LEU A 129 6.60 -1.94 10.00
N ARG A 130 6.15 -2.25 8.79
CA ARG A 130 5.58 -1.28 7.88
C ARG A 130 4.12 -1.60 7.59
N ILE A 131 3.27 -0.59 7.71
CA ILE A 131 1.85 -0.68 7.37
C ILE A 131 1.72 -0.30 5.88
N SER A 132 1.06 -1.15 5.09
CA SER A 132 0.72 -0.83 3.71
C SER A 132 -0.50 0.11 3.63
N SER A 133 -1.21 0.10 2.50
CA SER A 133 -2.34 1.01 2.27
C SER A 133 -3.47 0.83 3.28
N ILE A 134 -3.88 1.92 3.94
CA ILE A 134 -5.00 1.95 4.89
C ILE A 134 -6.00 3.06 4.54
N GLU A 135 -7.28 2.72 4.48
CA GLU A 135 -8.35 3.65 4.16
C GLU A 135 -8.42 4.82 5.16
N PRO A 136 -8.64 6.07 4.72
CA PRO A 136 -8.63 7.25 5.59
C PRO A 136 -9.57 7.15 6.80
N ASN A 137 -10.75 6.56 6.63
CA ASN A 137 -11.73 6.39 7.70
C ASN A 137 -11.41 5.23 8.66
N LEU A 138 -10.44 4.39 8.33
CA LEU A 138 -9.93 3.29 9.16
C LEU A 138 -8.56 3.61 9.77
N LEU A 139 -7.90 4.66 9.30
CA LEU A 139 -6.70 5.21 9.90
C LEU A 139 -7.08 6.09 11.10
N THR A 140 -7.19 5.48 12.27
CA THR A 140 -7.63 6.16 13.49
C THR A 140 -6.52 7.00 14.12
N ASP A 141 -6.89 8.01 14.92
CA ASP A 141 -5.93 8.80 15.70
C ASP A 141 -5.11 7.92 16.64
N GLU A 142 -5.75 6.92 17.29
CA GLU A 142 -5.07 5.93 18.16
C GLU A 142 -3.95 5.20 17.41
N LEU A 143 -4.16 4.82 16.14
CA LEU A 143 -3.15 4.15 15.33
C LEU A 143 -2.01 5.11 14.95
N ILE A 144 -2.33 6.34 14.56
CA ILE A 144 -1.33 7.37 14.22
C ILE A 144 -0.46 7.68 15.43
N ASP A 145 -1.06 7.89 16.60
CA ASP A 145 -0.35 8.20 17.84
C ASP A 145 0.52 7.02 18.29
N TYR A 146 0.03 5.78 18.12
CA TYR A 146 0.85 4.60 18.39
C TYR A 146 2.07 4.52 17.48
N CYS A 147 1.91 4.76 16.17
CA CYS A 147 3.03 4.79 15.23
C CYS A 147 4.08 5.85 15.61
N ALA A 148 3.65 6.97 16.23
CA ALA A 148 4.55 8.02 16.67
C ALA A 148 5.37 7.64 17.91
N THR A 149 4.93 6.69 18.70
CA THR A 149 5.61 6.24 19.94
C THR A 149 6.41 4.96 19.74
N SER A 150 6.10 4.15 18.73
CA SER A 150 6.79 2.90 18.44
C SER A 150 8.19 3.15 17.87
N GLN A 151 9.14 2.28 18.26
CA GLN A 151 10.52 2.30 17.74
C GLN A 151 10.67 1.43 16.47
N ARG A 152 9.73 0.55 16.18
CA ARG A 152 9.80 -0.39 15.06
C ARG A 152 8.79 -0.08 13.95
N VAL A 153 7.63 0.50 14.28
CA VAL A 153 6.66 0.88 13.25
C VAL A 153 7.24 2.03 12.44
N ALA A 154 7.44 1.78 11.15
CA ALA A 154 8.01 2.77 10.24
C ALA A 154 7.11 4.01 10.15
N PRO A 155 7.66 5.23 10.21
CA PRO A 155 6.92 6.47 9.98
C PRO A 155 6.57 6.63 8.49
N HIS A 156 5.72 5.73 8.01
CA HIS A 156 5.30 5.60 6.62
C HIS A 156 3.80 5.33 6.56
N PHE A 157 3.09 6.17 5.87
CA PHE A 157 1.65 6.04 5.64
C PHE A 157 1.36 6.04 4.15
N HIS A 158 0.59 5.04 3.71
CA HIS A 158 0.04 4.98 2.37
C HIS A 158 -1.49 5.06 2.48
N ILE A 159 -2.06 6.14 1.99
CA ILE A 159 -3.47 6.48 2.24
C ILE A 159 -4.17 6.71 0.89
N PRO A 160 -5.12 5.85 0.48
CA PRO A 160 -5.81 5.98 -0.79
C PRO A 160 -6.87 7.09 -0.75
N LEU A 161 -6.52 8.30 -1.22
CA LEU A 161 -7.46 9.42 -1.35
C LEU A 161 -8.47 9.19 -2.48
N GLN A 162 -8.02 8.66 -3.60
CA GLN A 162 -8.73 8.46 -4.86
C GLN A 162 -9.07 9.75 -5.61
N SER A 163 -9.62 10.78 -4.95
CA SER A 163 -9.86 12.12 -5.48
C SER A 163 -9.90 13.16 -4.36
N GLY A 164 -9.43 14.37 -4.62
CA GLY A 164 -9.57 15.52 -3.71
C GLY A 164 -10.90 16.27 -3.86
N SER A 165 -11.79 15.86 -4.79
CA SER A 165 -13.12 16.43 -4.98
C SER A 165 -14.18 15.57 -4.25
N ASP A 166 -14.95 16.18 -3.35
CA ASP A 166 -15.99 15.49 -2.60
C ASP A 166 -17.12 14.96 -3.50
N GLU A 167 -17.41 15.65 -4.60
CA GLU A 167 -18.38 15.17 -5.59
C GLU A 167 -17.90 13.88 -6.26
N VAL A 168 -16.62 13.78 -6.60
CA VAL A 168 -16.04 12.55 -7.16
C VAL A 168 -15.99 11.45 -6.11
N LEU A 169 -15.59 11.74 -4.88
CA LEU A 169 -15.61 10.78 -3.76
C LEU A 169 -17.01 10.21 -3.53
N ARG A 170 -18.05 11.05 -3.58
CA ARG A 170 -19.45 10.62 -3.48
C ARG A 170 -19.85 9.70 -4.64
N LEU A 171 -19.49 10.05 -5.88
CA LEU A 171 -19.72 9.21 -7.06
C LEU A 171 -18.97 7.88 -6.97
N MET A 172 -17.78 7.88 -6.40
CA MET A 172 -16.99 6.67 -6.10
C MET A 172 -17.55 5.85 -4.93
N ARG A 173 -18.53 6.37 -4.19
CA ARG A 173 -19.07 5.77 -2.95
C ARG A 173 -18.01 5.57 -1.88
N ARG A 174 -17.14 6.57 -1.70
CA ARG A 174 -16.15 6.55 -0.63
C ARG A 174 -16.82 6.82 0.73
N ARG A 175 -16.21 6.31 1.80
CA ARG A 175 -16.72 6.43 3.19
C ARG A 175 -16.03 7.56 3.95
N TYR A 176 -15.44 8.50 3.24
CA TYR A 176 -14.76 9.69 3.74
C TYR A 176 -14.89 10.80 2.72
N ASP A 177 -14.61 12.02 3.14
CA ASP A 177 -14.51 13.24 2.34
C ASP A 177 -13.10 13.83 2.39
N SER A 178 -12.88 14.91 1.66
CA SER A 178 -11.61 15.63 1.64
C SER A 178 -11.24 16.21 3.00
N THR A 179 -12.23 16.61 3.80
CA THR A 179 -12.04 17.15 5.15
C THR A 179 -11.42 16.12 6.09
N LEU A 180 -11.99 14.90 6.17
CA LEU A 180 -11.44 13.81 6.97
C LEU A 180 -10.02 13.46 6.50
N PHE A 181 -9.80 13.40 5.18
CA PHE A 181 -8.48 13.09 4.64
C PHE A 181 -7.43 14.13 5.06
N ARG A 182 -7.75 15.43 4.94
CA ARG A 182 -6.89 16.53 5.39
C ARG A 182 -6.56 16.40 6.88
N GLN A 183 -7.55 16.14 7.72
CA GLN A 183 -7.36 15.93 9.16
C GLN A 183 -6.38 14.81 9.47
N ARG A 184 -6.44 13.68 8.72
CA ARG A 184 -5.49 12.57 8.89
C ARG A 184 -4.06 12.99 8.55
N VAL A 185 -3.87 13.67 7.41
CA VAL A 185 -2.55 14.15 6.99
C VAL A 185 -1.98 15.17 7.99
N GLU A 186 -2.79 16.12 8.43
CA GLU A 186 -2.39 17.12 9.43
C GLU A 186 -2.04 16.49 10.79
N HIS A 187 -2.80 15.47 11.22
CA HIS A 187 -2.48 14.74 12.45
C HIS A 187 -1.13 14.02 12.31
N ILE A 188 -0.90 13.28 11.22
CA ILE A 188 0.38 12.62 10.96
C ILE A 188 1.52 13.66 11.00
N ARG A 189 1.38 14.80 10.30
CA ARG A 189 2.41 15.83 10.26
C ARG A 189 2.69 16.45 11.63
N ARG A 190 1.67 16.56 12.49
CA ARG A 190 1.83 17.09 13.85
C ARG A 190 2.64 16.16 14.74
N VAL A 191 2.39 14.84 14.71
CA VAL A 191 3.02 13.87 15.60
C VAL A 191 4.26 13.20 14.99
N LEU A 192 4.33 13.13 13.66
CA LEU A 192 5.43 12.54 12.88
C LEU A 192 5.79 13.46 11.69
N PRO A 193 6.41 14.63 11.92
CA PRO A 193 6.63 15.64 10.87
C PRO A 193 7.42 15.11 9.67
N GLU A 194 8.33 14.16 9.88
CA GLU A 194 9.19 13.60 8.83
C GLU A 194 8.61 12.33 8.15
N ALA A 195 7.41 11.87 8.56
CA ALA A 195 6.82 10.66 7.99
C ALA A 195 6.66 10.74 6.48
N PHE A 196 6.87 9.61 5.80
CA PHE A 196 6.46 9.47 4.41
C PHE A 196 4.93 9.36 4.32
N ILE A 197 4.31 10.16 3.46
CA ILE A 197 2.88 10.07 3.16
C ILE A 197 2.72 9.87 1.65
N GLY A 198 2.39 8.63 1.26
CA GLY A 198 2.02 8.25 -0.10
C GLY A 198 0.51 8.30 -0.28
N ILE A 199 0.04 8.80 -1.42
CA ILE A 199 -1.38 8.99 -1.71
C ILE A 199 -1.72 8.38 -3.07
N ASP A 200 -2.76 7.53 -3.12
CA ASP A 200 -3.31 7.05 -4.39
C ASP A 200 -4.37 8.01 -4.92
N VAL A 201 -4.31 8.33 -6.21
CA VAL A 201 -5.31 9.14 -6.91
C VAL A 201 -5.66 8.49 -8.25
N ILE A 202 -6.96 8.45 -8.57
CA ILE A 202 -7.46 7.95 -9.85
C ILE A 202 -8.00 9.13 -10.66
N VAL A 203 -7.44 9.36 -11.85
CA VAL A 203 -7.89 10.42 -12.75
C VAL A 203 -8.81 9.88 -13.85
N GLY A 204 -9.76 10.69 -14.26
CA GLY A 204 -10.63 10.40 -15.38
C GLY A 204 -11.71 9.37 -15.06
N THR A 205 -12.14 9.29 -13.81
CA THR A 205 -13.29 8.48 -13.42
C THR A 205 -14.57 9.01 -14.08
N ARG A 206 -15.56 8.13 -14.22
CA ARG A 206 -16.85 8.58 -14.71
C ARG A 206 -17.45 9.61 -13.75
N GLY A 207 -17.92 10.73 -14.27
CA GLY A 207 -18.44 11.85 -13.51
C GLY A 207 -17.41 12.90 -13.09
N GLU A 208 -16.11 12.67 -13.32
CA GLU A 208 -15.06 13.64 -13.01
C GLU A 208 -15.05 14.79 -14.06
N ARG A 209 -15.87 15.80 -13.83
CA ARG A 209 -15.91 17.00 -14.67
C ARG A 209 -14.62 17.83 -14.54
N PRO A 210 -14.34 18.78 -15.48
CA PRO A 210 -13.14 19.61 -15.39
C PRO A 210 -13.02 20.37 -14.06
N GLU A 211 -14.11 20.95 -13.57
CA GLU A 211 -14.15 21.66 -12.28
C GLU A 211 -13.79 20.76 -11.11
N TYR A 212 -14.25 19.52 -11.08
CA TYR A 212 -13.92 18.56 -10.01
C TYR A 212 -12.47 18.10 -10.06
N PHE A 213 -11.87 18.03 -11.25
CA PHE A 213 -10.45 17.78 -11.36
C PHE A 213 -9.62 18.96 -10.83
N GLU A 214 -10.03 20.22 -11.12
CA GLU A 214 -9.36 21.39 -10.57
C GLU A 214 -9.47 21.43 -9.03
N ASP A 215 -10.64 21.13 -8.46
CA ASP A 215 -10.81 20.98 -7.00
C ASP A 215 -9.82 19.94 -6.42
N CYS A 216 -9.71 18.79 -7.08
CA CYS A 216 -8.76 17.74 -6.69
C CYS A 216 -7.31 18.22 -6.77
N TYR A 217 -6.95 18.92 -7.85
CA TYR A 217 -5.59 19.43 -8.05
C TYR A 217 -5.21 20.45 -6.97
N HIS A 218 -6.08 21.44 -6.69
CA HIS A 218 -5.85 22.46 -5.66
C HIS A 218 -5.79 21.83 -4.26
N PHE A 219 -6.68 20.91 -3.96
CA PHE A 219 -6.63 20.17 -2.69
C PHE A 219 -5.27 19.48 -2.47
N LEU A 220 -4.76 18.80 -3.51
CA LEU A 220 -3.46 18.13 -3.44
C LEU A 220 -2.28 19.09 -3.42
N GLU A 221 -2.38 20.22 -4.13
CA GLU A 221 -1.33 21.24 -4.15
C GLU A 221 -1.07 21.82 -2.74
N GLU A 222 -2.14 22.08 -1.97
CA GLU A 222 -2.08 22.59 -0.60
C GLU A 222 -1.61 21.55 0.44
N LEU A 223 -1.87 20.26 0.19
CA LEU A 223 -1.64 19.21 1.16
C LEU A 223 -0.15 18.85 1.29
N ASP A 224 0.35 18.65 2.52
CA ASP A 224 1.75 18.23 2.76
C ASP A 224 1.89 16.70 2.73
N PHE A 225 2.08 16.15 1.54
CA PHE A 225 2.39 14.74 1.30
C PHE A 225 3.75 14.56 0.63
N SER A 226 4.24 13.31 0.57
CA SER A 226 5.53 12.98 0.00
C SER A 226 5.44 12.56 -1.47
N GLN A 227 4.47 11.74 -1.85
CA GLN A 227 4.34 11.18 -3.20
C GLN A 227 2.89 10.87 -3.56
N LEU A 228 2.53 11.04 -4.84
CA LEU A 228 1.30 10.49 -5.42
C LEU A 228 1.59 9.24 -6.24
N HIS A 229 0.69 8.29 -6.15
CA HIS A 229 0.52 7.20 -7.09
C HIS A 229 -0.70 7.52 -7.96
N VAL A 230 -0.44 7.95 -9.20
CA VAL A 230 -1.49 8.43 -10.11
C VAL A 230 -1.91 7.32 -11.05
N PHE A 231 -3.18 6.96 -10.99
CA PHE A 231 -3.79 5.92 -11.82
C PHE A 231 -4.76 6.53 -12.82
N SER A 232 -4.66 6.16 -14.08
CA SER A 232 -5.71 6.44 -15.06
C SER A 232 -6.86 5.46 -14.89
N TYR A 233 -8.08 5.98 -14.74
CA TYR A 233 -9.26 5.14 -14.60
C TYR A 233 -9.45 4.20 -15.80
N SER A 234 -9.63 2.92 -15.49
CA SER A 234 -9.98 1.87 -16.43
C SER A 234 -11.36 1.30 -16.09
N GLU A 235 -12.24 1.26 -17.05
CA GLU A 235 -13.58 0.69 -16.88
C GLU A 235 -13.52 -0.81 -16.57
N ARG A 236 -14.36 -1.24 -15.63
CA ARG A 236 -14.46 -2.64 -15.25
C ARG A 236 -15.90 -3.10 -15.44
N SER A 237 -16.07 -4.18 -16.18
CA SER A 237 -17.39 -4.79 -16.43
C SER A 237 -18.10 -5.10 -15.10
N GLY A 238 -19.39 -4.83 -15.06
CA GLY A 238 -20.25 -5.09 -13.91
C GLY A 238 -20.09 -4.12 -12.73
N THR A 239 -19.35 -3.02 -12.89
CA THR A 239 -19.25 -1.97 -11.86
C THR A 239 -20.37 -0.94 -12.01
N SER A 240 -20.85 -0.36 -10.90
CA SER A 240 -21.90 0.64 -10.93
C SER A 240 -21.44 1.99 -11.51
N ALA A 241 -20.13 2.24 -11.56
CA ALA A 241 -19.57 3.42 -12.22
C ALA A 241 -19.97 3.52 -13.69
N LEU A 242 -20.19 2.39 -14.39
CA LEU A 242 -20.63 2.37 -15.79
C LEU A 242 -22.00 3.03 -16.03
N GLN A 243 -22.81 3.20 -14.98
CA GLN A 243 -24.10 3.88 -15.04
C GLN A 243 -23.97 5.41 -15.07
N ILE A 244 -22.81 5.96 -14.71
CA ILE A 244 -22.53 7.38 -14.73
C ILE A 244 -22.23 7.80 -16.17
N GLN A 245 -23.01 8.72 -16.72
CA GLN A 245 -22.96 9.06 -18.15
C GLN A 245 -21.71 9.85 -18.55
N TYR A 246 -21.28 10.81 -17.70
CA TYR A 246 -20.13 11.65 -18.04
C TYR A 246 -18.84 10.84 -18.07
N THR A 247 -18.13 10.90 -19.18
CA THR A 247 -16.86 10.20 -19.39
C THR A 247 -15.75 11.18 -19.74
N VAL A 248 -14.53 10.86 -19.33
CA VAL A 248 -13.33 11.62 -19.66
C VAL A 248 -12.58 10.95 -20.80
N SER A 249 -12.23 11.72 -21.83
CA SER A 249 -11.49 11.17 -22.99
C SER A 249 -10.10 10.65 -22.59
N PRO A 250 -9.52 9.69 -23.32
CA PRO A 250 -8.17 9.19 -23.05
C PRO A 250 -7.11 10.31 -23.06
N GLN A 251 -7.24 11.26 -23.98
CA GLN A 251 -6.33 12.41 -24.09
C GLN A 251 -6.42 13.31 -22.85
N GLU A 252 -7.62 13.55 -22.35
CA GLU A 252 -7.81 14.35 -21.15
C GLU A 252 -7.31 13.61 -19.89
N LYS A 253 -7.56 12.31 -19.77
CA LYS A 253 -6.97 11.49 -18.69
C LYS A 253 -5.44 11.60 -18.68
N HIS A 254 -4.82 11.52 -19.85
CA HIS A 254 -3.38 11.63 -19.98
C HIS A 254 -2.87 13.00 -19.50
N LYS A 255 -3.53 14.11 -19.91
CA LYS A 255 -3.18 15.46 -19.46
C LYS A 255 -3.30 15.62 -17.93
N ARG A 256 -4.39 15.12 -17.35
CA ARG A 256 -4.61 15.14 -15.89
C ARG A 256 -3.55 14.34 -15.14
N SER A 257 -3.26 13.11 -15.62
CA SER A 257 -2.19 12.29 -15.04
C SER A 257 -0.85 13.01 -15.07
N GLN A 258 -0.47 13.61 -16.19
CA GLN A 258 0.80 14.34 -16.31
C GLN A 258 0.88 15.53 -15.35
N ARG A 259 -0.23 16.27 -15.14
CA ARG A 259 -0.25 17.38 -14.17
C ARG A 259 -0.01 16.91 -12.75
N LEU A 260 -0.68 15.83 -12.32
CA LEU A 260 -0.50 15.24 -10.99
C LEU A 260 0.87 14.57 -10.81
N MET A 261 1.41 13.94 -11.85
CA MET A 261 2.76 13.37 -11.80
C MET A 261 3.83 14.44 -11.59
N ARG A 262 3.75 15.59 -12.29
CA ARG A 262 4.66 16.72 -12.07
C ARG A 262 4.55 17.28 -10.64
N LEU A 263 3.34 17.39 -10.11
CA LEU A 263 3.12 17.80 -8.71
C LEU A 263 3.77 16.79 -7.75
N SER A 264 3.58 15.50 -8.00
CA SER A 264 4.18 14.41 -7.22
C SER A 264 5.72 14.47 -7.24
N GLU A 265 6.32 14.64 -8.41
CA GLU A 265 7.77 14.74 -8.58
C GLU A 265 8.35 15.92 -7.79
N ALA A 266 7.70 17.10 -7.87
CA ALA A 266 8.14 18.27 -7.13
C ALA A 266 8.05 18.06 -5.59
N LYS A 267 6.98 17.43 -5.10
CA LYS A 267 6.81 17.14 -3.68
C LYS A 267 7.77 16.05 -3.20
N LEU A 268 7.97 14.99 -4.00
CA LEU A 268 8.92 13.92 -3.68
C LEU A 268 10.35 14.46 -3.58
N ARG A 269 10.77 15.31 -4.53
CA ARG A 269 12.09 15.93 -4.50
C ARG A 269 12.28 16.75 -3.22
N ARG A 270 11.31 17.61 -2.86
CA ARG A 270 11.33 18.37 -1.59
C ARG A 270 11.38 17.46 -0.36
N TYR A 271 10.68 16.34 -0.41
CA TYR A 271 10.71 15.36 0.66
C TYR A 271 12.12 14.77 0.83
N TYR A 272 12.79 14.37 -0.25
CA TYR A 272 14.16 13.89 -0.21
C TYR A 272 15.15 14.95 0.28
N GLU A 273 15.02 16.19 -0.20
CA GLU A 273 15.87 17.32 0.21
C GLU A 273 15.81 17.62 1.70
N ARG A 274 14.64 17.47 2.34
CA ARG A 274 14.47 17.62 3.81
C ARG A 274 15.32 16.63 4.61
N HIS A 275 15.69 15.51 4.03
CA HIS A 275 16.43 14.45 4.71
C HIS A 275 17.94 14.47 4.44
N LEU A 276 18.44 15.41 3.64
CA LEU A 276 19.88 15.60 3.45
C LEU A 276 20.55 16.03 4.76
N GLY A 277 21.71 15.42 5.04
CA GLY A 277 22.48 15.67 6.27
C GLY A 277 21.83 15.11 7.54
N ARG A 278 20.76 14.34 7.42
CA ARG A 278 20.08 13.70 8.56
C ARG A 278 20.37 12.20 8.61
N PRO A 279 20.63 11.63 9.79
CA PRO A 279 20.84 10.20 9.93
C PRO A 279 19.60 9.41 9.50
N GLN A 280 19.82 8.31 8.78
CA GLN A 280 18.82 7.36 8.29
C GLN A 280 19.18 5.95 8.73
N GLU A 281 18.21 5.20 9.23
CA GLU A 281 18.34 3.77 9.51
C GLU A 281 17.97 2.96 8.27
N VAL A 282 18.95 2.50 7.53
CA VAL A 282 18.77 1.84 6.23
C VAL A 282 18.89 0.34 6.37
N ILE A 283 17.95 -0.39 5.76
CA ILE A 283 18.04 -1.84 5.53
C ILE A 283 18.47 -2.03 4.07
N TRP A 284 19.63 -2.69 3.88
CA TRP A 284 20.25 -2.83 2.56
C TRP A 284 19.66 -4.01 1.78
N GLU A 285 19.31 -3.76 0.53
CA GLU A 285 18.72 -4.76 -0.38
C GLU A 285 19.78 -5.42 -1.27
N GLN A 286 19.48 -6.62 -1.76
CA GLN A 286 20.40 -7.38 -2.63
C GLN A 286 20.63 -6.74 -4.01
N GLY A 287 19.78 -5.76 -4.41
CA GLY A 287 19.86 -5.15 -5.73
C GLY A 287 21.20 -4.44 -5.99
N PHE A 288 21.77 -4.68 -7.17
CA PHE A 288 22.99 -4.05 -7.66
C PHE A 288 22.66 -3.20 -8.89
N TYR A 289 23.03 -1.93 -8.85
CA TYR A 289 22.85 -0.99 -9.96
C TYR A 289 24.06 -0.06 -10.08
N GLU A 290 24.74 -0.10 -11.23
CA GLU A 290 25.93 0.75 -11.53
C GLU A 290 27.00 0.78 -10.41
N GLY A 291 27.29 -0.36 -9.80
CA GLY A 291 28.27 -0.46 -8.72
C GLY A 291 27.73 -0.07 -7.35
N LEU A 292 26.46 0.29 -7.24
CA LEU A 292 25.79 0.66 -6.01
C LEU A 292 24.81 -0.42 -5.58
N MET A 293 24.65 -0.56 -4.27
CA MET A 293 23.49 -1.20 -3.66
C MET A 293 22.53 -0.15 -3.12
N LEU A 294 21.25 -0.47 -3.15
CA LEU A 294 20.19 0.38 -2.60
C LEU A 294 19.64 -0.23 -1.33
N GLY A 295 19.18 0.64 -0.45
CA GLY A 295 18.39 0.26 0.72
C GLY A 295 17.26 1.23 0.95
N HIS A 296 16.32 0.85 1.80
CA HIS A 296 15.24 1.72 2.22
C HIS A 296 15.39 2.15 3.67
N SER A 297 15.25 3.46 3.91
CA SER A 297 15.21 3.99 5.26
C SER A 297 13.85 3.72 5.93
N GLU A 298 13.77 4.01 7.23
CA GLU A 298 12.51 4.02 7.99
C GLU A 298 11.48 4.98 7.38
N TYR A 299 11.94 6.09 6.79
CA TYR A 299 11.13 7.10 6.10
C TYR A 299 10.85 6.78 4.62
N TYR A 300 11.08 5.53 4.20
CA TYR A 300 10.86 5.07 2.82
C TYR A 300 11.71 5.77 1.75
N LEU A 301 12.80 6.40 2.16
CA LEU A 301 13.77 6.98 1.24
C LEU A 301 14.67 5.87 0.66
N ARG A 302 14.97 5.95 -0.61
CA ARG A 302 16.03 5.13 -1.20
C ARG A 302 17.38 5.75 -0.87
N VAL A 303 18.28 4.94 -0.36
CA VAL A 303 19.64 5.34 -0.02
C VAL A 303 20.60 4.40 -0.75
N ALA A 304 21.66 4.95 -1.34
CA ALA A 304 22.67 4.20 -2.07
C ALA A 304 24.01 4.23 -1.37
N GLN A 305 24.74 3.11 -1.47
CA GLN A 305 26.18 3.03 -1.12
C GLN A 305 26.90 2.14 -2.12
N PRO A 306 28.24 2.16 -2.19
CA PRO A 306 29.00 1.15 -2.94
C PRO A 306 28.57 -0.26 -2.53
N TYR A 307 28.51 -1.16 -3.53
CA TYR A 307 28.05 -2.53 -3.26
C TYR A 307 28.96 -3.24 -2.27
N ASP A 308 28.37 -3.80 -1.24
CA ASP A 308 29.00 -4.67 -0.25
C ASP A 308 28.10 -5.87 0.02
N ALA A 309 28.51 -7.05 -0.38
CA ALA A 309 27.78 -8.28 -0.19
C ALA A 309 27.51 -8.60 1.30
N ALA A 310 28.39 -8.17 2.20
CA ALA A 310 28.23 -8.39 3.64
C ALA A 310 27.15 -7.45 4.25
N ALA A 311 26.81 -6.36 3.58
CA ALA A 311 25.78 -5.44 4.03
C ALA A 311 24.35 -5.89 3.66
N VAL A 312 24.20 -6.80 2.69
CA VAL A 312 22.87 -7.28 2.25
C VAL A 312 22.08 -7.85 3.43
N GLY A 313 20.84 -7.40 3.60
CA GLY A 313 19.96 -7.82 4.70
C GLY A 313 20.30 -7.23 6.06
N THR A 314 21.36 -6.42 6.15
CA THR A 314 21.74 -5.75 7.40
C THR A 314 21.12 -4.37 7.53
N ARG A 315 21.02 -3.89 8.78
CA ARG A 315 20.62 -2.52 9.09
C ARG A 315 21.86 -1.70 9.48
N SER A 316 21.98 -0.52 8.90
CA SER A 316 23.02 0.43 9.31
C SER A 316 22.51 1.87 9.33
N ARG A 317 23.16 2.71 10.13
CA ARG A 317 22.87 4.14 10.22
C ARG A 317 23.81 4.91 9.32
N VAL A 318 23.24 5.67 8.38
CA VAL A 318 24.00 6.47 7.41
C VAL A 318 23.48 7.90 7.38
N THR A 319 24.34 8.86 7.01
CA THR A 319 23.94 10.26 6.86
C THR A 319 24.21 10.69 5.43
N PRO A 320 23.21 10.65 4.53
CA PRO A 320 23.39 11.03 3.14
C PRO A 320 23.52 12.54 2.98
N HIS A 321 24.40 12.97 2.08
CA HIS A 321 24.67 14.39 1.82
C HIS A 321 24.36 14.83 0.38
N GLN A 322 23.98 13.89 -0.48
CA GLN A 322 23.67 14.16 -1.88
C GLN A 322 22.33 13.57 -2.29
N LEU A 323 21.58 14.31 -3.08
CA LEU A 323 20.40 13.83 -3.79
C LEU A 323 20.79 13.58 -5.23
N LEU A 324 20.60 12.37 -5.68
CA LEU A 324 20.91 11.92 -7.04
C LEU A 324 19.64 11.38 -7.71
N GLU A 325 19.67 11.38 -9.05
CA GLU A 325 18.60 10.85 -9.86
C GLU A 325 19.18 9.88 -10.89
N GLY A 326 18.69 8.65 -10.88
CA GLY A 326 19.09 7.61 -11.80
C GLY A 326 17.87 7.03 -12.53
N GLU A 327 18.08 5.99 -13.34
CA GLU A 327 16.99 5.33 -14.07
C GLU A 327 15.87 4.80 -13.16
N GLN A 328 16.19 4.48 -11.90
CA GLN A 328 15.22 4.02 -10.92
C GLN A 328 14.57 5.16 -10.11
N GLY A 329 14.81 6.42 -10.45
CA GLY A 329 14.32 7.60 -9.76
C GLY A 329 15.29 8.17 -8.73
N LEU A 330 14.77 8.98 -7.79
CA LEU A 330 15.58 9.68 -6.77
C LEU A 330 16.15 8.72 -5.73
N TYR A 331 17.40 8.99 -5.31
CA TYR A 331 18.04 8.34 -4.17
C TYR A 331 19.02 9.28 -3.46
N LEU A 332 19.27 9.00 -2.18
CA LEU A 332 20.25 9.71 -1.36
C LEU A 332 21.60 8.96 -1.32
N ARG A 333 22.69 9.70 -1.24
CA ARG A 333 24.04 9.14 -1.06
C ARG A 333 24.88 9.95 -0.09
#